data_f8f2301471dac6d369990d0e1b9a046a
#
_entry.id   f8f2301471dac6d369990d0e1b9a046a
#
_cell.length_a   1.000
_cell.length_b   1.000
_cell.length_c   1.000
_cell.angle_alpha   90.00
_cell.angle_beta   90.00
_cell.angle_gamma   90.00
#
_symmetry.space_group_name_H-M   'P 1'
#
loop_
_entity.id
_entity.type
_entity.pdbx_description
1 polymer ?
#
loop_
_entity_poly.entity_id
_entity_poly.type
_entity_poly.pdbx_seq_one_letter_code
_entity_poly.pdbx_strand_id
1 'polypeptide(L)'
;MKNNYSFFEQILHRLSVGNPLFNELSFDLEKSLYLTQAKQIQPQVIFISGFARSGTTSLLNHLVNAQVGHSLSYQDLPFLFMPNLSATWRTKKMASAPMERAHGDHILINEDSPEAIDEIFWKSQLANSYIKERQLELHELSEEDIIEYKHFIQLHLVKSGREIYLTKNNNSILRLNSLTNQSILSTRFIFTIREPYSHARSLWKQHIQFAKIHQNDAFSRAYFNSLGHHEFGLNLKSFDLGNKELNAQLNALNPIELDYWLVSWLNYYQYLFSQYSDKWLLVDFQDLCSNPNELMQTITEAWKLPSSFSPIEAYQAPNYKLNEVNCTADLLEGCQELYSKFKPLCLAFPSND
;
A
#
# COMPACT_ATOMS: atom_id res chain seq x y z
N MET A 1 18.10 8.78 11.68
CA MET A 1 18.50 7.41 11.25
C MET A 1 19.90 7.49 10.69
N LYS A 2 20.83 6.63 11.13
CA LYS A 2 22.07 6.42 10.37
C LYS A 2 21.68 5.59 9.14
N ASN A 3 22.05 6.07 7.97
CA ASN A 3 21.84 5.37 6.72
C ASN A 3 22.62 4.05 6.76
N ASN A 4 21.92 2.91 6.83
CA ASN A 4 22.53 1.59 6.95
C ASN A 4 22.91 0.98 5.59
N TYR A 5 22.58 1.67 4.48
CA TYR A 5 22.96 1.23 3.14
C TYR A 5 24.41 1.60 2.84
N SER A 6 25.19 0.63 2.39
CA SER A 6 26.52 0.90 1.84
C SER A 6 26.42 1.80 0.61
N PHE A 7 27.50 2.53 0.29
CA PHE A 7 27.55 3.37 -0.91
C PHE A 7 27.22 2.59 -2.20
N PHE A 8 27.64 1.34 -2.28
CA PHE A 8 27.35 0.47 -3.42
C PHE A 8 25.88 0.08 -3.50
N GLU A 9 25.25 -0.25 -2.37
CA GLU A 9 23.79 -0.53 -2.31
C GLU A 9 22.98 0.69 -2.69
N GLN A 10 23.36 1.88 -2.27
CA GLN A 10 22.71 3.13 -2.67
C GLN A 10 22.78 3.37 -4.18
N ILE A 11 23.95 3.14 -4.80
CA ILE A 11 24.11 3.23 -6.25
C ILE A 11 23.25 2.18 -6.95
N LEU A 12 23.26 0.94 -6.48
CA LEU A 12 22.51 -0.15 -7.07
C LEU A 12 21.01 0.12 -7.03
N HIS A 13 20.48 0.57 -5.89
CA HIS A 13 19.09 1.00 -5.77
C HIS A 13 18.74 2.17 -6.70
N ARG A 14 19.64 3.14 -6.83
CA ARG A 14 19.42 4.30 -7.68
C ARG A 14 19.38 3.94 -9.16
N LEU A 15 20.22 2.99 -9.58
CA LEU A 15 20.29 2.55 -10.98
C LEU A 15 19.14 1.62 -11.36
N SER A 16 18.67 0.78 -10.45
CA SER A 16 17.67 -0.25 -10.73
C SER A 16 16.24 0.21 -10.44
N VAL A 17 15.97 0.83 -9.28
CA VAL A 17 14.62 1.24 -8.89
C VAL A 17 14.25 2.60 -9.47
N GLY A 18 15.23 3.49 -9.63
CA GLY A 18 15.04 4.86 -10.11
C GLY A 18 15.16 5.06 -11.62
N ASN A 19 15.49 4.02 -12.38
CA ASN A 19 15.75 4.14 -13.82
C ASN A 19 14.70 3.37 -14.64
N PRO A 20 13.72 4.06 -15.26
CA PRO A 20 12.66 3.41 -16.04
C PRO A 20 13.20 2.55 -17.21
N LEU A 21 14.25 3.01 -17.89
CA LEU A 21 14.84 2.26 -19.00
C LEU A 21 15.46 0.93 -18.52
N PHE A 22 16.14 0.94 -17.37
CA PHE A 22 16.67 -0.28 -16.78
C PHE A 22 15.54 -1.24 -16.39
N ASN A 23 14.46 -0.73 -15.84
CA ASN A 23 13.28 -1.52 -15.46
C ASN A 23 12.66 -2.18 -16.71
N GLU A 24 12.45 -1.43 -17.77
CA GLU A 24 11.88 -1.91 -19.04
C GLU A 24 12.78 -3.02 -19.65
N LEU A 25 14.06 -2.76 -19.84
CA LEU A 25 15.00 -3.74 -20.39
C LEU A 25 15.11 -5.01 -19.53
N SER A 26 15.09 -4.87 -18.21
CA SER A 26 15.12 -5.98 -17.26
C SER A 26 13.85 -6.82 -17.38
N PHE A 27 12.70 -6.16 -17.50
CA PHE A 27 11.41 -6.81 -17.63
C PHE A 27 11.27 -7.56 -18.96
N ASP A 28 11.73 -6.96 -20.06
CA ASP A 28 11.72 -7.60 -21.37
C ASP A 28 12.62 -8.82 -21.42
N LEU A 29 13.81 -8.73 -20.83
CA LEU A 29 14.70 -9.89 -20.69
C LEU A 29 14.06 -11.00 -19.86
N GLU A 30 13.47 -10.67 -18.73
CA GLU A 30 12.77 -11.63 -17.86
C GLU A 30 11.60 -12.30 -18.60
N LYS A 31 10.77 -11.51 -19.30
CA LYS A 31 9.68 -12.00 -20.13
C LYS A 31 10.19 -12.97 -21.22
N SER A 32 11.28 -12.63 -21.89
CA SER A 32 11.84 -13.48 -22.97
C SER A 32 12.26 -14.87 -22.47
N LEU A 33 12.68 -14.99 -21.22
CA LEU A 33 13.18 -16.23 -20.63
C LEU A 33 12.09 -17.03 -19.92
N TYR A 34 11.18 -16.38 -19.21
CA TYR A 34 10.29 -17.04 -18.25
C TYR A 34 8.79 -16.90 -18.54
N LEU A 35 8.38 -16.01 -19.46
CA LEU A 35 6.96 -15.70 -19.66
C LEU A 35 6.15 -16.93 -20.15
N THR A 36 6.74 -17.79 -20.97
CA THR A 36 6.06 -19.02 -21.43
C THR A 36 5.66 -19.91 -20.27
N GLN A 37 6.52 -20.06 -19.27
CA GLN A 37 6.22 -20.81 -18.05
C GLN A 37 5.23 -20.02 -17.18
N ALA A 38 5.44 -18.73 -17.03
CA ALA A 38 4.63 -17.85 -16.18
C ALA A 38 3.16 -17.80 -16.63
N LYS A 39 2.89 -17.81 -17.92
CA LYS A 39 1.52 -17.81 -18.48
C LYS A 39 0.69 -19.05 -18.13
N GLN A 40 1.30 -20.11 -17.63
CA GLN A 40 0.56 -21.28 -17.12
C GLN A 40 -0.16 -20.96 -15.80
N ILE A 41 0.29 -19.94 -15.07
CA ILE A 41 -0.31 -19.50 -13.82
C ILE A 41 -1.47 -18.55 -14.14
N GLN A 42 -2.64 -18.83 -13.56
CA GLN A 42 -3.79 -17.91 -13.60
C GLN A 42 -3.90 -17.22 -12.23
N PRO A 43 -3.32 -16.02 -12.07
CA PRO A 43 -3.19 -15.41 -10.77
C PRO A 43 -4.53 -14.92 -10.23
N GLN A 44 -4.79 -15.18 -8.95
CA GLN A 44 -5.76 -14.45 -8.16
C GLN A 44 -5.05 -13.30 -7.45
N VAL A 45 -5.50 -12.07 -7.66
CA VAL A 45 -4.87 -10.87 -7.10
C VAL A 45 -5.74 -10.28 -6.00
N ILE A 46 -5.21 -10.20 -4.80
CA ILE A 46 -5.88 -9.55 -3.68
C ILE A 46 -5.22 -8.20 -3.43
N PHE A 47 -5.97 -7.15 -3.73
CA PHE A 47 -5.57 -5.76 -3.46
C PHE A 47 -5.94 -5.39 -2.03
N ILE A 48 -4.95 -5.05 -1.22
CA ILE A 48 -5.12 -4.50 0.11
C ILE A 48 -4.85 -3.00 -0.01
N SER A 49 -5.88 -2.19 0.13
CA SER A 49 -5.79 -0.75 -0.05
C SER A 49 -6.50 -0.01 1.10
N GLY A 50 -6.23 1.25 1.19
CA GLY A 50 -6.75 2.15 2.21
C GLY A 50 -5.85 3.38 2.26
N PHE A 51 -6.33 4.46 2.87
CA PHE A 51 -5.47 5.61 3.05
C PHE A 51 -4.29 5.24 3.96
N ALA A 52 -3.11 5.81 3.71
CA ALA A 52 -1.92 5.50 4.51
C ALA A 52 -2.23 5.55 6.02
N ARG A 53 -1.65 4.67 6.84
CA ARG A 53 -1.91 4.57 8.31
C ARG A 53 -3.26 3.98 8.70
N SER A 54 -4.02 3.37 7.81
CA SER A 54 -5.27 2.66 8.12
C SER A 54 -5.10 1.18 8.49
N GLY A 55 -3.86 0.68 8.62
CA GLY A 55 -3.59 -0.72 8.99
C GLY A 55 -3.31 -1.67 7.83
N THR A 56 -3.23 -1.17 6.59
CA THR A 56 -2.98 -1.99 5.39
C THR A 56 -1.74 -2.88 5.48
N THR A 57 -0.63 -2.38 6.06
CA THR A 57 0.60 -3.18 6.23
C THR A 57 0.41 -4.30 7.27
N SER A 58 -0.29 -4.03 8.37
CA SER A 58 -0.59 -5.05 9.39
C SER A 58 -1.43 -6.17 8.78
N LEU A 59 -2.47 -5.82 8.04
CA LEU A 59 -3.33 -6.78 7.36
C LEU A 59 -2.55 -7.61 6.32
N LEU A 60 -1.69 -6.97 5.50
CA LEU A 60 -0.82 -7.69 4.57
C LEU A 60 0.06 -8.70 5.30
N ASN A 61 0.72 -8.28 6.41
CA ASN A 61 1.57 -9.16 7.19
C ASN A 61 0.80 -10.37 7.74
N HIS A 62 -0.43 -10.17 8.21
CA HIS A 62 -1.27 -11.28 8.69
C HIS A 62 -1.62 -12.26 7.57
N LEU A 63 -1.99 -11.77 6.37
CA LEU A 63 -2.29 -12.63 5.22
C LEU A 63 -1.08 -13.40 4.72
N VAL A 64 0.10 -12.78 4.69
CA VAL A 64 1.35 -13.44 4.30
C VAL A 64 1.77 -14.48 5.33
N ASN A 65 1.71 -14.15 6.63
CA ASN A 65 2.04 -15.08 7.72
C ASN A 65 1.06 -16.26 7.77
N ALA A 66 -0.21 -16.05 7.43
CA ALA A 66 -1.20 -17.09 7.27
C ALA A 66 -1.02 -17.92 5.97
N GLN A 67 0.03 -17.66 5.20
CA GLN A 67 0.36 -18.35 3.95
C GLN A 67 -0.73 -18.27 2.87
N VAL A 68 -1.57 -17.25 2.89
CA VAL A 68 -2.64 -17.04 1.91
C VAL A 68 -2.09 -16.89 0.50
N GLY A 69 -0.99 -16.17 0.32
CA GLY A 69 -0.41 -15.91 -0.99
C GLY A 69 1.01 -15.37 -0.92
N HIS A 70 1.54 -15.00 -2.08
CA HIS A 70 2.83 -14.34 -2.24
C HIS A 70 2.65 -12.83 -2.28
N SER A 71 3.54 -12.10 -1.64
CA SER A 71 3.67 -10.64 -1.73
C SER A 71 5.11 -10.26 -1.98
N LEU A 72 5.34 -9.13 -2.61
CA LEU A 72 6.67 -8.55 -2.75
C LEU A 72 7.25 -8.18 -1.39
N SER A 73 8.56 -8.30 -1.28
CA SER A 73 9.33 -7.97 -0.08
C SER A 73 10.56 -7.13 -0.45
N TYR A 74 11.23 -6.58 0.55
CA TYR A 74 12.50 -5.88 0.31
C TYR A 74 13.57 -6.74 -0.35
N GLN A 75 13.48 -8.07 -0.27
CA GLN A 75 14.38 -8.97 -0.99
C GLN A 75 14.22 -8.90 -2.52
N ASP A 76 13.08 -8.50 -3.02
CA ASP A 76 12.86 -8.39 -4.47
C ASP A 76 13.59 -7.18 -5.05
N LEU A 77 13.95 -6.21 -4.20
CA LEU A 77 14.80 -5.09 -4.59
C LEU A 77 16.29 -5.50 -4.61
N PRO A 78 17.08 -4.91 -5.49
CA PRO A 78 16.74 -3.90 -6.50
C PRO A 78 16.27 -4.49 -7.84
N PHE A 79 16.15 -5.80 -7.99
CA PHE A 79 15.86 -6.50 -9.25
C PHE A 79 14.38 -6.90 -9.40
N LEU A 80 13.50 -5.95 -9.09
CA LEU A 80 12.06 -6.15 -9.06
C LEU A 80 11.49 -6.69 -10.39
N PHE A 81 12.06 -6.27 -11.51
CA PHE A 81 11.61 -6.62 -12.85
C PHE A 81 12.25 -7.89 -13.42
N MET A 82 13.16 -8.54 -12.68
CA MET A 82 13.81 -9.78 -13.09
C MET A 82 13.90 -10.80 -11.92
N PRO A 83 12.76 -11.21 -11.34
CA PRO A 83 12.74 -12.04 -10.12
C PRO A 83 13.38 -13.41 -10.32
N ASN A 84 13.12 -14.09 -11.44
CA ASN A 84 13.62 -15.44 -11.70
C ASN A 84 15.09 -15.42 -12.14
N LEU A 85 15.45 -14.53 -13.06
CA LEU A 85 16.83 -14.40 -13.52
C LEU A 85 17.74 -14.00 -12.35
N SER A 86 17.35 -12.99 -11.55
CA SER A 86 18.15 -12.56 -10.40
C SER A 86 18.32 -13.65 -9.34
N ALA A 87 17.35 -14.56 -9.20
CA ALA A 87 17.45 -15.67 -8.26
C ALA A 87 18.59 -16.65 -8.61
N THR A 88 19.01 -16.71 -9.87
CA THR A 88 20.07 -17.63 -10.30
C THR A 88 21.46 -17.25 -9.80
N TRP A 89 21.72 -15.96 -9.53
CA TRP A 89 23.01 -15.48 -9.03
C TRP A 89 22.97 -14.89 -7.62
N ARG A 90 21.75 -14.70 -7.05
CA ARG A 90 21.65 -14.26 -5.66
C ARG A 90 22.00 -15.40 -4.71
N THR A 91 23.06 -15.23 -3.94
CA THR A 91 23.25 -16.06 -2.75
C THR A 91 22.18 -15.70 -1.72
N LYS A 92 21.52 -16.72 -1.14
CA LYS A 92 20.61 -16.48 0.00
C LYS A 92 21.39 -15.75 1.09
N LYS A 93 21.20 -14.44 1.21
CA LYS A 93 21.63 -13.74 2.42
C LYS A 93 20.76 -14.27 3.56
N MET A 94 21.37 -14.60 4.69
CA MET A 94 20.61 -14.82 5.91
C MET A 94 19.85 -13.54 6.22
N ALA A 95 18.56 -13.69 6.52
CA ALA A 95 17.74 -12.55 6.92
C ALA A 95 18.42 -11.80 8.07
N SER A 96 18.53 -10.49 7.94
CA SER A 96 19.04 -9.64 9.00
C SER A 96 18.09 -9.67 10.20
N ALA A 97 18.61 -9.37 11.39
CA ALA A 97 17.77 -9.23 12.57
C ALA A 97 16.66 -8.19 12.31
N PRO A 98 15.41 -8.47 12.71
CA PRO A 98 14.31 -7.53 12.52
C PRO A 98 14.62 -6.19 13.17
N MET A 99 14.36 -5.09 12.47
CA MET A 99 14.53 -3.72 12.95
C MET A 99 13.20 -2.97 12.85
N GLU A 100 12.96 -2.05 13.78
CA GLU A 100 11.78 -1.19 13.70
C GLU A 100 11.87 -0.28 12.45
N ARG A 101 10.80 -0.27 11.65
CA ARG A 101 10.75 0.59 10.47
C ARG A 101 10.67 2.07 10.82
N ALA A 102 11.06 2.93 9.86
CA ALA A 102 11.13 4.38 10.05
C ALA A 102 9.81 5.06 10.45
N HIS A 103 8.71 4.33 10.44
CA HIS A 103 7.37 4.85 10.75
C HIS A 103 7.08 5.00 12.24
N GLY A 104 7.93 4.46 13.15
CA GLY A 104 7.73 4.55 14.60
C GLY A 104 6.41 3.93 15.06
N ASP A 105 6.00 2.85 14.44
CA ASP A 105 4.74 2.14 14.71
C ASP A 105 4.97 0.74 15.25
N HIS A 106 6.20 0.48 15.73
CA HIS A 106 6.66 -0.77 16.32
C HIS A 106 6.57 -1.99 15.40
N ILE A 107 6.31 -1.80 14.09
CA ILE A 107 6.39 -2.89 13.12
C ILE A 107 7.85 -3.18 12.85
N LEU A 108 8.26 -4.39 13.21
CA LEU A 108 9.59 -4.89 12.91
C LEU A 108 9.64 -5.34 11.45
N ILE A 109 10.65 -4.89 10.72
CA ILE A 109 10.90 -5.28 9.34
C ILE A 109 12.29 -5.86 9.19
N ASN A 110 12.41 -6.78 8.27
CA ASN A 110 13.66 -7.28 7.73
C ASN A 110 13.54 -7.38 6.20
N GLU A 111 14.50 -8.00 5.55
CA GLU A 111 14.50 -8.16 4.09
C GLU A 111 13.33 -9.01 3.58
N ASP A 112 12.81 -9.95 4.40
CA ASP A 112 11.67 -10.81 4.06
C ASP A 112 10.31 -10.11 4.27
N SER A 113 10.29 -8.95 4.92
CA SER A 113 9.03 -8.27 5.24
C SER A 113 8.31 -7.80 3.98
N PRO A 114 7.02 -8.16 3.84
CA PRO A 114 6.20 -7.70 2.72
C PRO A 114 5.99 -6.18 2.79
N GLU A 115 6.05 -5.53 1.64
CA GLU A 115 5.92 -4.07 1.57
C GLU A 115 5.21 -3.64 0.27
N ALA A 116 4.76 -2.36 0.26
CA ALA A 116 4.09 -1.69 -0.84
C ALA A 116 5.05 -1.35 -1.99
N ILE A 117 5.59 -2.36 -2.67
CA ILE A 117 6.62 -2.20 -3.70
C ILE A 117 6.03 -2.14 -5.12
N ASP A 118 4.79 -2.59 -5.29
CA ASP A 118 4.10 -2.60 -6.59
C ASP A 118 4.00 -1.23 -7.26
N GLU A 119 4.03 -0.15 -6.48
CA GLU A 119 3.97 1.19 -7.06
C GLU A 119 5.16 1.49 -7.97
N ILE A 120 6.28 0.79 -7.80
CA ILE A 120 7.44 0.91 -8.70
C ILE A 120 7.06 0.44 -10.12
N PHE A 121 6.26 -0.62 -10.25
CA PHE A 121 5.77 -1.07 -11.55
C PHE A 121 4.94 0.04 -12.22
N TRP A 122 3.90 0.52 -11.55
CA TRP A 122 3.02 1.56 -12.09
C TRP A 122 3.77 2.85 -12.40
N LYS A 123 4.68 3.23 -11.52
CA LYS A 123 5.52 4.40 -11.74
C LYS A 123 6.43 4.25 -12.95
N SER A 124 7.03 3.08 -13.18
CA SER A 124 7.90 2.88 -14.33
C SER A 124 7.15 2.91 -15.66
N GLN A 125 5.87 2.49 -15.66
CA GLN A 125 5.03 2.47 -16.86
C GLN A 125 4.27 3.79 -17.08
N LEU A 126 3.73 4.37 -16.01
CA LEU A 126 2.68 5.39 -16.08
C LEU A 126 2.94 6.68 -15.30
N ALA A 127 4.19 6.91 -14.80
CA ALA A 127 4.47 8.05 -13.91
C ALA A 127 3.93 9.40 -14.44
N ASN A 128 4.10 9.66 -15.72
CA ASN A 128 3.67 10.91 -16.35
C ASN A 128 2.14 11.08 -16.40
N SER A 129 1.40 9.98 -16.35
CA SER A 129 -0.07 10.00 -16.41
C SER A 129 -0.66 10.51 -15.10
N TYR A 130 -0.12 10.11 -13.95
CA TYR A 130 -0.76 10.36 -12.66
C TYR A 130 0.09 11.12 -11.63
N ILE A 131 1.43 11.13 -11.76
CA ILE A 131 2.31 11.86 -10.83
C ILE A 131 2.53 13.29 -11.36
N LYS A 132 1.86 14.26 -10.73
CA LYS A 132 2.03 15.68 -11.03
C LYS A 132 2.93 16.34 -9.98
N GLU A 133 3.16 17.63 -10.12
CA GLU A 133 4.05 18.37 -9.21
C GLU A 133 3.61 18.27 -7.76
N ARG A 134 2.32 18.48 -7.47
CA ARG A 134 1.75 18.53 -6.11
C ARG A 134 0.70 17.47 -5.83
N GLN A 135 0.26 16.73 -6.84
CA GLN A 135 -0.89 15.82 -6.77
C GLN A 135 -0.58 14.49 -7.45
N LEU A 136 -1.33 13.48 -7.01
CA LEU A 136 -1.49 12.20 -7.68
C LEU A 136 -2.91 12.17 -8.23
N GLU A 137 -3.06 11.96 -9.55
CA GLU A 137 -4.34 12.07 -10.26
C GLU A 137 -4.93 10.71 -10.59
N LEU A 138 -6.26 10.65 -10.63
CA LEU A 138 -6.98 9.53 -11.23
C LEU A 138 -6.50 9.30 -12.67
N HIS A 139 -6.35 8.05 -13.06
CA HIS A 139 -5.99 7.67 -14.42
C HIS A 139 -6.60 6.32 -14.79
N GLU A 140 -6.87 6.17 -16.08
CA GLU A 140 -7.33 4.91 -16.63
C GLU A 140 -6.15 4.04 -17.08
N LEU A 141 -6.33 2.73 -16.99
CA LEU A 141 -5.40 1.73 -17.50
C LEU A 141 -5.90 1.21 -18.83
N SER A 142 -5.03 1.10 -19.82
CA SER A 142 -5.31 0.36 -21.04
C SER A 142 -5.33 -1.16 -20.78
N GLU A 143 -5.88 -1.92 -21.72
CA GLU A 143 -5.79 -3.39 -21.65
C GLU A 143 -4.33 -3.87 -21.65
N GLU A 144 -3.45 -3.18 -22.36
CA GLU A 144 -2.02 -3.48 -22.42
C GLU A 144 -1.36 -3.28 -21.05
N ASP A 145 -1.66 -2.18 -20.35
CA ASP A 145 -1.17 -1.94 -18.99
C ASP A 145 -1.56 -3.07 -18.03
N ILE A 146 -2.79 -3.56 -18.13
CA ILE A 146 -3.29 -4.65 -17.30
C ILE A 146 -2.63 -5.99 -17.67
N ILE A 147 -2.39 -6.23 -18.96
CA ILE A 147 -1.68 -7.43 -19.44
C ILE A 147 -0.23 -7.42 -18.95
N GLU A 148 0.47 -6.28 -19.05
CA GLU A 148 1.84 -6.17 -18.58
C GLU A 148 1.92 -6.33 -17.04
N TYR A 149 0.96 -5.79 -16.30
CA TYR A 149 0.87 -6.03 -14.85
C TYR A 149 0.58 -7.50 -14.53
N LYS A 150 -0.27 -8.19 -15.32
CA LYS A 150 -0.48 -9.63 -15.20
C LYS A 150 0.83 -10.40 -15.43
N HIS A 151 1.60 -10.06 -16.45
CA HIS A 151 2.90 -10.68 -16.72
C HIS A 151 3.87 -10.46 -15.56
N PHE A 152 3.93 -9.25 -15.02
CA PHE A 152 4.73 -8.93 -13.83
C PHE A 152 4.37 -9.83 -12.64
N ILE A 153 3.09 -9.94 -12.32
CA ILE A 153 2.59 -10.82 -11.25
C ILE A 153 2.96 -12.29 -11.52
N GLN A 154 2.69 -12.77 -12.73
CA GLN A 154 2.95 -14.14 -13.11
C GLN A 154 4.43 -14.53 -12.94
N LEU A 155 5.36 -13.64 -13.31
CA LEU A 155 6.80 -13.86 -13.15
C LEU A 155 7.21 -13.96 -11.67
N HIS A 156 6.63 -13.16 -10.78
CA HIS A 156 6.84 -13.29 -9.34
C HIS A 156 6.24 -14.57 -8.77
N LEU A 157 5.10 -15.01 -9.28
CA LEU A 157 4.45 -16.24 -8.85
C LEU A 157 5.21 -17.49 -9.30
N VAL A 158 5.88 -17.48 -10.46
CA VAL A 158 6.79 -18.57 -10.87
C VAL A 158 7.86 -18.80 -9.81
N LYS A 159 8.52 -17.73 -9.36
CA LYS A 159 9.55 -17.78 -8.31
C LYS A 159 9.02 -18.34 -6.99
N SER A 160 7.81 -17.95 -6.62
CA SER A 160 7.22 -18.31 -5.33
C SER A 160 6.52 -19.66 -5.30
N GLY A 161 6.12 -20.21 -6.46
CA GLY A 161 5.30 -21.41 -6.56
C GLY A 161 3.87 -21.24 -6.03
N ARG A 162 3.35 -20.00 -5.95
CA ARG A 162 2.01 -19.68 -5.46
C ARG A 162 1.11 -19.25 -6.63
N GLU A 163 -0.22 -19.27 -6.40
CA GLU A 163 -1.23 -18.81 -7.36
C GLU A 163 -1.92 -17.51 -6.92
N ILE A 164 -1.87 -17.20 -5.63
CA ILE A 164 -2.44 -15.97 -5.06
C ILE A 164 -1.35 -14.93 -4.89
N TYR A 165 -1.58 -13.75 -5.44
CA TYR A 165 -0.72 -12.58 -5.30
C TYR A 165 -1.38 -11.56 -4.38
N LEU A 166 -0.67 -11.17 -3.33
CA LEU A 166 -1.10 -10.18 -2.36
C LEU A 166 -0.38 -8.87 -2.64
N THR A 167 -1.11 -7.84 -2.97
CA THR A 167 -0.55 -6.50 -3.16
C THR A 167 -1.13 -5.51 -2.16
N LYS A 168 -0.26 -4.78 -1.47
CA LYS A 168 -0.65 -3.64 -0.65
C LYS A 168 -0.18 -2.37 -1.35
N ASN A 169 -1.14 -1.55 -1.80
CA ASN A 169 -0.81 -0.30 -2.47
C ASN A 169 -1.88 0.75 -2.19
N ASN A 170 -1.50 1.81 -1.47
CA ASN A 170 -2.40 2.91 -1.14
C ASN A 170 -2.83 3.70 -2.39
N ASN A 171 -1.99 3.72 -3.44
CA ASN A 171 -2.26 4.40 -4.69
C ASN A 171 -3.17 3.60 -5.64
N SER A 172 -3.57 2.36 -5.29
CA SER A 172 -4.53 1.58 -6.09
C SER A 172 -5.86 2.32 -6.27
N ILE A 173 -6.21 3.22 -5.37
CA ILE A 173 -7.39 4.10 -5.46
C ILE A 173 -7.40 4.93 -6.75
N LEU A 174 -6.23 5.34 -7.25
CA LEU A 174 -6.08 6.18 -8.44
C LEU A 174 -6.45 5.49 -9.75
N ARG A 175 -6.44 4.16 -9.75
CA ARG A 175 -6.73 3.29 -10.91
C ARG A 175 -7.80 2.24 -10.60
N LEU A 176 -8.54 2.47 -9.52
CA LEU A 176 -9.51 1.53 -8.98
C LEU A 176 -10.56 1.13 -10.02
N ASN A 177 -11.05 2.10 -10.76
CA ASN A 177 -12.08 1.90 -11.78
C ASN A 177 -11.62 0.90 -12.86
N SER A 178 -10.42 1.10 -13.41
CA SER A 178 -9.84 0.18 -14.38
C SER A 178 -9.56 -1.20 -13.81
N LEU A 179 -9.05 -1.28 -12.56
CA LEU A 179 -8.75 -2.56 -11.91
C LEU A 179 -10.01 -3.38 -11.57
N THR A 180 -11.15 -2.73 -11.32
CA THR A 180 -12.41 -3.39 -10.98
C THR A 180 -13.23 -3.80 -12.18
N ASN A 181 -13.17 -3.05 -13.29
CA ASN A 181 -14.03 -3.21 -14.45
C ASN A 181 -13.41 -4.03 -15.59
N GLN A 182 -12.23 -4.60 -15.39
CA GLN A 182 -11.53 -5.44 -16.36
C GLN A 182 -11.79 -6.95 -16.10
N SER A 183 -11.54 -7.78 -17.14
CA SER A 183 -11.70 -9.25 -17.09
C SER A 183 -10.39 -10.03 -17.29
N ILE A 184 -9.25 -9.35 -17.40
CA ILE A 184 -7.93 -9.94 -17.69
C ILE A 184 -7.33 -10.58 -16.44
N LEU A 185 -7.59 -9.99 -15.27
CA LEU A 185 -7.13 -10.45 -13.95
C LEU A 185 -8.32 -10.82 -13.08
N SER A 186 -8.19 -11.92 -12.32
CA SER A 186 -9.11 -12.22 -11.22
C SER A 186 -8.73 -11.36 -10.02
N THR A 187 -9.48 -10.28 -9.75
CA THR A 187 -9.18 -9.30 -8.72
C THR A 187 -10.15 -9.37 -7.56
N ARG A 188 -9.65 -9.18 -6.34
CA ARG A 188 -10.41 -9.01 -5.10
C ARG A 188 -9.85 -7.82 -4.34
N PHE A 189 -10.70 -7.12 -3.60
CA PHE A 189 -10.30 -5.89 -2.90
C PHE A 189 -10.66 -5.96 -1.43
N ILE A 190 -9.68 -5.64 -0.58
CA ILE A 190 -9.88 -5.37 0.84
C ILE A 190 -9.50 -3.92 1.08
N PHE A 191 -10.43 -3.15 1.61
CA PHE A 191 -10.18 -1.76 2.00
C PHE A 191 -10.21 -1.63 3.52
N THR A 192 -9.19 -0.99 4.06
CA THR A 192 -9.14 -0.65 5.47
C THR A 192 -9.64 0.76 5.70
N ILE A 193 -10.43 0.95 6.75
CA ILE A 193 -10.92 2.25 7.19
C ILE A 193 -10.54 2.47 8.65
N ARG A 194 -10.32 3.71 9.04
CA ARG A 194 -9.98 4.08 10.41
C ARG A 194 -10.74 5.33 10.83
N GLU A 195 -11.08 5.40 12.12
CA GLU A 195 -11.76 6.54 12.73
C GLU A 195 -11.03 7.85 12.37
N PRO A 196 -11.76 8.87 11.88
CA PRO A 196 -11.18 10.04 11.19
C PRO A 196 -10.18 10.82 12.02
N TYR A 197 -10.50 11.15 13.28
CA TYR A 197 -9.60 11.95 14.12
C TYR A 197 -8.30 11.19 14.43
N SER A 198 -8.42 9.95 14.87
CA SER A 198 -7.25 9.10 15.14
C SER A 198 -6.41 8.87 13.89
N HIS A 199 -7.06 8.75 12.73
CA HIS A 199 -6.39 8.58 11.45
C HIS A 199 -5.62 9.84 11.06
N ALA A 200 -6.30 11.00 11.04
CA ALA A 200 -5.70 12.29 10.72
C ALA A 200 -4.52 12.61 11.65
N ARG A 201 -4.64 12.33 12.95
CA ARG A 201 -3.55 12.46 13.93
C ARG A 201 -2.35 11.58 13.60
N SER A 202 -2.60 10.35 13.19
CA SER A 202 -1.54 9.40 12.79
C SER A 202 -0.82 9.86 11.53
N LEU A 203 -1.56 10.36 10.53
CA LEU A 203 -1.03 10.91 9.28
C LEU A 203 -0.20 12.16 9.54
N TRP A 204 -0.75 13.10 10.29
CA TRP A 204 -0.08 14.35 10.69
C TRP A 204 1.25 14.09 11.40
N LYS A 205 1.24 13.21 12.43
CA LYS A 205 2.44 12.82 13.17
C LYS A 205 3.51 12.24 12.25
N GLN A 206 3.08 11.36 11.34
CA GLN A 206 3.96 10.72 10.37
C GLN A 206 4.56 11.74 9.41
N HIS A 207 3.76 12.68 8.91
CA HIS A 207 4.24 13.74 8.02
C HIS A 207 5.32 14.61 8.68
N ILE A 208 5.10 15.07 9.90
CA ILE A 208 6.08 15.87 10.66
C ILE A 208 7.40 15.09 10.84
N GLN A 209 7.30 13.78 11.17
CA GLN A 209 8.48 12.94 11.32
C GLN A 209 9.27 12.81 10.01
N PHE A 210 8.58 12.51 8.90
CA PHE A 210 9.22 12.36 7.58
C PHE A 210 9.74 13.68 7.04
N ALA A 211 9.09 14.80 7.31
CA ALA A 211 9.61 16.12 6.93
C ALA A 211 10.99 16.38 7.57
N LYS A 212 11.15 16.05 8.85
CA LYS A 212 12.45 16.13 9.55
C LYS A 212 13.50 15.19 8.96
N ILE A 213 13.11 13.93 8.64
CA ILE A 213 14.03 12.97 8.01
C ILE A 213 14.49 13.49 6.66
N HIS A 214 13.56 13.90 5.80
CA HIS A 214 13.87 14.38 4.45
C HIS A 214 14.69 15.68 4.42
N GLN A 215 14.58 16.52 5.43
CA GLN A 215 15.43 17.72 5.58
C GLN A 215 16.88 17.36 5.88
N ASN A 216 17.12 16.28 6.63
CA ASN A 216 18.44 15.89 7.10
C ASN A 216 19.10 14.80 6.28
N ASP A 217 18.34 14.10 5.42
CA ASP A 217 18.81 12.97 4.62
C ASP A 217 18.23 13.01 3.21
N ALA A 218 19.01 13.59 2.28
CA ALA A 218 18.64 13.70 0.87
C ALA A 218 18.53 12.32 0.19
N PHE A 219 19.28 11.31 0.65
CA PHE A 219 19.16 9.96 0.13
C PHE A 219 17.81 9.34 0.49
N SER A 220 17.40 9.39 1.76
CA SER A 220 16.07 8.92 2.17
C SER A 220 14.97 9.58 1.36
N ARG A 221 15.03 10.90 1.16
CA ARG A 221 14.07 11.62 0.33
C ARG A 221 14.01 11.08 -1.10
N ALA A 222 15.17 10.93 -1.74
CA ALA A 222 15.26 10.42 -3.11
C ALA A 222 14.80 8.96 -3.21
N TYR A 223 15.14 8.14 -2.22
CA TYR A 223 14.77 6.73 -2.15
C TYR A 223 13.25 6.55 -2.03
N PHE A 224 12.58 7.24 -1.10
CA PHE A 224 11.12 7.22 -0.98
C PHE A 224 10.42 7.71 -2.25
N ASN A 225 10.96 8.75 -2.89
CA ASN A 225 10.46 9.19 -4.18
C ASN A 225 10.62 8.12 -5.27
N SER A 226 11.72 7.36 -5.29
CA SER A 226 11.92 6.27 -6.27
C SER A 226 10.95 5.11 -6.08
N LEU A 227 10.55 4.82 -4.85
CA LEU A 227 9.53 3.82 -4.51
C LEU A 227 8.09 4.27 -4.83
N GLY A 228 7.88 5.54 -5.20
CA GLY A 228 6.53 6.09 -5.41
C GLY A 228 5.81 6.47 -4.11
N HIS A 229 6.53 6.57 -3.00
CA HIS A 229 5.99 7.00 -1.71
C HIS A 229 5.88 8.52 -1.64
N HIS A 230 4.66 9.00 -1.80
CA HIS A 230 4.31 10.42 -1.82
C HIS A 230 3.36 10.81 -0.67
N GLU A 231 3.20 9.94 0.32
CA GLU A 231 2.22 10.14 1.38
C GLU A 231 2.67 11.15 2.44
N PHE A 232 4.00 11.38 2.58
CA PHE A 232 4.54 12.16 3.70
C PHE A 232 5.81 12.95 3.37
N GLY A 233 6.14 13.88 4.27
CA GLY A 233 7.39 14.63 4.25
C GLY A 233 7.50 15.57 3.06
N LEU A 234 8.73 15.81 2.58
CA LEU A 234 8.98 16.75 1.47
C LEU A 234 8.60 16.17 0.09
N ASN A 235 8.19 14.91 0.01
CA ASN A 235 7.67 14.28 -1.19
C ASN A 235 6.14 14.24 -1.24
N LEU A 236 5.47 14.83 -0.24
CA LEU A 236 4.01 14.80 -0.12
C LEU A 236 3.33 15.30 -1.39
N LYS A 237 2.37 14.52 -1.86
CA LYS A 237 1.42 14.87 -2.91
C LYS A 237 0.02 14.48 -2.44
N SER A 238 -0.94 15.37 -2.59
CA SER A 238 -2.34 15.08 -2.31
C SER A 238 -2.95 14.21 -3.42
N PHE A 239 -4.00 13.48 -3.11
CA PHE A 239 -4.80 12.80 -4.12
C PHE A 239 -5.78 13.78 -4.79
N ASP A 240 -5.77 13.85 -6.12
CA ASP A 240 -6.86 14.42 -6.90
C ASP A 240 -7.81 13.29 -7.32
N LEU A 241 -8.92 13.16 -6.60
CA LEU A 241 -9.95 12.14 -6.83
C LEU A 241 -11.21 12.73 -7.50
N GLY A 242 -11.06 13.87 -8.19
CA GLY A 242 -12.10 14.49 -8.99
C GLY A 242 -13.02 15.45 -8.23
N ASN A 243 -12.93 15.57 -6.90
CA ASN A 243 -13.68 16.53 -6.13
C ASN A 243 -12.97 17.90 -6.11
N LYS A 244 -13.43 18.83 -6.95
CA LYS A 244 -12.79 20.16 -7.11
C LYS A 244 -12.76 20.98 -5.83
N GLU A 245 -13.80 20.89 -5.00
CA GLU A 245 -13.90 21.64 -3.74
C GLU A 245 -12.87 21.14 -2.72
N LEU A 246 -12.80 19.84 -2.48
CA LEU A 246 -11.82 19.25 -1.59
C LEU A 246 -10.38 19.45 -2.10
N ASN A 247 -10.17 19.39 -3.41
CA ASN A 247 -8.87 19.68 -4.01
C ASN A 247 -8.46 21.15 -3.79
N ALA A 248 -9.39 22.08 -3.90
CA ALA A 248 -9.13 23.51 -3.60
C ALA A 248 -8.78 23.71 -2.11
N GLN A 249 -9.48 23.05 -1.20
CA GLN A 249 -9.18 23.07 0.23
C GLN A 249 -7.78 22.49 0.52
N LEU A 250 -7.44 21.32 -0.06
CA LEU A 250 -6.11 20.71 0.10
C LEU A 250 -4.98 21.61 -0.41
N ASN A 251 -5.21 22.38 -1.47
CA ASN A 251 -4.23 23.31 -1.99
C ASN A 251 -4.06 24.57 -1.12
N ALA A 252 -5.09 24.94 -0.34
CA ALA A 252 -5.08 26.10 0.54
C ALA A 252 -4.54 25.81 1.94
N LEU A 253 -4.70 24.57 2.43
CA LEU A 253 -4.28 24.16 3.76
C LEU A 253 -2.80 23.78 3.82
N ASN A 254 -2.20 23.96 5.00
CA ASN A 254 -0.83 23.54 5.25
C ASN A 254 -0.81 22.13 5.87
N PRO A 255 0.01 21.19 5.37
CA PRO A 255 0.14 19.84 5.94
C PRO A 255 0.63 19.78 7.40
N ILE A 256 1.08 20.88 7.98
CA ILE A 256 1.35 20.97 9.43
C ILE A 256 0.08 21.17 10.26
N GLU A 257 -1.07 21.45 9.65
CA GLU A 257 -2.37 21.60 10.27
C GLU A 257 -3.15 20.27 10.21
N LEU A 258 -3.92 19.97 11.25
CA LEU A 258 -4.69 18.73 11.29
C LEU A 258 -5.81 18.70 10.25
N ASP A 259 -6.38 19.87 9.95
CA ASP A 259 -7.46 20.02 8.96
C ASP A 259 -7.04 19.55 7.57
N TYR A 260 -5.78 19.74 7.16
CA TYR A 260 -5.27 19.16 5.90
C TYR A 260 -5.48 17.63 5.84
N TRP A 261 -5.24 16.93 6.94
CA TRP A 261 -5.36 15.48 7.02
C TRP A 261 -6.80 15.00 7.17
N LEU A 262 -7.67 15.81 7.78
CA LEU A 262 -9.11 15.55 7.78
C LEU A 262 -9.71 15.73 6.38
N VAL A 263 -9.34 16.79 5.66
CA VAL A 263 -9.76 16.98 4.26
C VAL A 263 -9.21 15.87 3.37
N SER A 264 -7.95 15.46 3.57
CA SER A 264 -7.36 14.33 2.84
C SER A 264 -8.11 13.03 3.11
N TRP A 265 -8.50 12.79 4.38
CA TRP A 265 -9.30 11.65 4.80
C TRP A 265 -10.68 11.67 4.11
N LEU A 266 -11.35 12.81 4.17
CA LEU A 266 -12.66 13.01 3.57
C LEU A 266 -12.63 12.78 2.06
N ASN A 267 -11.64 13.36 1.35
CA ASN A 267 -11.45 13.20 -0.08
C ASN A 267 -11.26 11.73 -0.46
N TYR A 268 -10.37 11.00 0.24
CA TYR A 268 -10.10 9.60 -0.04
C TYR A 268 -11.35 8.72 0.18
N TYR A 269 -12.00 8.86 1.33
CA TYR A 269 -13.10 7.97 1.69
C TYR A 269 -14.44 8.35 1.04
N GLN A 270 -14.67 9.61 0.68
CA GLN A 270 -15.80 9.99 -0.18
C GLN A 270 -15.70 9.32 -1.55
N TYR A 271 -14.52 9.37 -2.16
CA TYR A 271 -14.32 8.70 -3.44
C TYR A 271 -14.48 7.18 -3.29
N LEU A 272 -13.86 6.56 -2.30
CA LEU A 272 -14.01 5.13 -2.04
C LEU A 272 -15.48 4.74 -1.84
N PHE A 273 -16.23 5.54 -1.08
CA PHE A 273 -17.66 5.30 -0.84
C PHE A 273 -18.49 5.40 -2.12
N SER A 274 -18.18 6.35 -3.01
CA SER A 274 -18.84 6.50 -4.30
C SER A 274 -18.61 5.34 -5.26
N GLN A 275 -17.49 4.61 -5.08
CA GLN A 275 -17.12 3.44 -5.89
C GLN A 275 -17.49 2.11 -5.23
N TYR A 276 -18.10 2.15 -4.05
CA TYR A 276 -18.34 0.95 -3.23
C TYR A 276 -19.04 -0.18 -4.00
N SER A 277 -18.56 -1.39 -3.77
CA SER A 277 -19.14 -2.63 -4.26
C SER A 277 -19.26 -3.64 -3.13
N ASP A 278 -20.38 -4.36 -3.07
CA ASP A 278 -20.63 -5.45 -2.13
C ASP A 278 -19.69 -6.66 -2.30
N LYS A 279 -18.93 -6.69 -3.39
CA LYS A 279 -17.87 -7.69 -3.65
C LYS A 279 -16.59 -7.42 -2.88
N TRP A 280 -16.43 -6.20 -2.33
CA TRP A 280 -15.26 -5.82 -1.56
C TRP A 280 -15.42 -6.16 -0.10
N LEU A 281 -14.31 -6.45 0.56
CA LEU A 281 -14.28 -6.56 2.01
C LEU A 281 -13.81 -5.23 2.59
N LEU A 282 -14.57 -4.70 3.54
CA LEU A 282 -14.19 -3.51 4.30
C LEU A 282 -13.76 -3.93 5.71
N VAL A 283 -12.63 -3.44 6.16
CA VAL A 283 -12.02 -3.75 7.46
C VAL A 283 -11.88 -2.49 8.27
N ASP A 284 -12.51 -2.43 9.42
CA ASP A 284 -12.25 -1.36 10.38
C ASP A 284 -10.92 -1.60 11.08
N PHE A 285 -10.10 -0.56 11.18
CA PHE A 285 -8.80 -0.61 11.85
C PHE A 285 -8.91 -1.04 13.33
N GLN A 286 -10.00 -0.65 14.02
CA GLN A 286 -10.21 -1.04 15.40
C GLN A 286 -10.38 -2.56 15.52
N ASP A 287 -11.14 -3.16 14.61
CA ASP A 287 -11.35 -4.60 14.59
C ASP A 287 -10.08 -5.37 14.21
N LEU A 288 -9.29 -4.83 13.27
CA LEU A 288 -7.97 -5.36 12.96
C LEU A 288 -7.04 -5.38 14.19
N CYS A 289 -7.15 -4.40 15.07
CA CYS A 289 -6.35 -4.33 16.28
C CYS A 289 -6.88 -5.26 17.39
N SER A 290 -8.18 -5.27 17.63
CA SER A 290 -8.79 -5.95 18.78
C SER A 290 -9.16 -7.40 18.53
N ASN A 291 -9.51 -7.74 17.28
CA ASN A 291 -10.01 -9.07 16.90
C ASN A 291 -9.29 -9.64 15.66
N PRO A 292 -7.92 -9.64 15.63
CA PRO A 292 -7.19 -10.00 14.42
C PRO A 292 -7.41 -11.46 13.98
N ASN A 293 -7.63 -12.39 14.89
CA ASN A 293 -7.83 -13.81 14.56
C ASN A 293 -9.19 -14.04 13.89
N GLU A 294 -10.24 -13.50 14.49
CA GLU A 294 -11.63 -13.57 13.97
C GLU A 294 -11.72 -12.87 12.61
N LEU A 295 -11.04 -11.73 12.47
CA LEU A 295 -10.96 -11.00 11.20
C LEU A 295 -10.32 -11.86 10.11
N MET A 296 -9.18 -12.45 10.41
CA MET A 296 -8.45 -13.29 9.46
C MET A 296 -9.26 -14.54 9.07
N GLN A 297 -9.94 -15.15 10.03
CA GLN A 297 -10.83 -16.27 9.76
C GLN A 297 -11.97 -15.83 8.84
N THR A 298 -12.65 -14.73 9.15
CA THR A 298 -13.75 -14.20 8.33
C THR A 298 -13.31 -13.90 6.88
N ILE A 299 -12.16 -13.26 6.69
CA ILE A 299 -11.63 -12.96 5.35
C ILE A 299 -11.36 -14.25 4.57
N THR A 300 -10.71 -15.23 5.20
CA THR A 300 -10.32 -16.46 4.50
C THR A 300 -11.51 -17.36 4.22
N GLU A 301 -12.52 -17.42 5.09
CA GLU A 301 -13.76 -18.14 4.86
C GLU A 301 -14.60 -17.49 3.75
N ALA A 302 -14.77 -16.15 3.78
CA ALA A 302 -15.54 -15.42 2.78
C ALA A 302 -15.06 -15.68 1.35
N TRP A 303 -13.75 -15.83 1.17
CA TRP A 303 -13.16 -16.04 -0.14
C TRP A 303 -12.60 -17.45 -0.38
N LYS A 304 -12.78 -18.36 0.57
CA LYS A 304 -12.27 -19.74 0.54
C LYS A 304 -10.77 -19.78 0.24
N LEU A 305 -10.01 -18.94 0.95
CA LEU A 305 -8.57 -18.84 0.76
C LEU A 305 -7.84 -19.96 1.49
N PRO A 306 -6.74 -20.48 0.95
CA PRO A 306 -5.85 -21.35 1.70
C PRO A 306 -5.27 -20.56 2.88
N SER A 307 -5.24 -21.15 4.05
CA SER A 307 -4.72 -20.47 5.23
C SER A 307 -4.14 -21.44 6.25
N SER A 308 -3.08 -21.01 6.89
CA SER A 308 -2.47 -21.68 8.03
C SER A 308 -2.21 -20.62 9.10
N PHE A 309 -3.08 -20.56 10.09
CA PHE A 309 -3.01 -19.53 11.12
C PHE A 309 -2.13 -19.95 12.29
N SER A 310 -1.23 -19.05 12.66
CA SER A 310 -0.73 -18.95 14.04
C SER A 310 -1.52 -17.86 14.76
N PRO A 311 -1.81 -18.01 16.05
CA PRO A 311 -2.50 -16.99 16.81
C PRO A 311 -1.83 -15.62 16.68
N ILE A 312 -2.62 -14.61 16.41
CA ILE A 312 -2.18 -13.21 16.29
C ILE A 312 -2.54 -12.51 17.59
N GLU A 313 -1.55 -11.88 18.23
CA GLU A 313 -1.81 -11.09 19.42
C GLU A 313 -2.59 -9.83 19.08
N ALA A 314 -3.68 -9.59 19.80
CA ALA A 314 -4.39 -8.33 19.73
C ALA A 314 -3.52 -7.20 20.29
N TYR A 315 -3.64 -6.02 19.70
CA TYR A 315 -2.91 -4.84 20.15
C TYR A 315 -3.84 -3.63 20.27
N GLN A 316 -3.48 -2.70 21.14
CA GLN A 316 -4.27 -1.51 21.31
C GLN A 316 -4.00 -0.52 20.17
N ALA A 317 -5.07 -0.08 19.50
CA ALA A 317 -4.99 1.05 18.60
C ALA A 317 -4.50 2.30 19.37
N PRO A 318 -3.60 3.11 18.79
CA PRO A 318 -3.21 4.37 19.42
C PRO A 318 -4.45 5.22 19.70
N ASN A 319 -4.67 5.53 20.97
CA ASN A 319 -5.78 6.39 21.40
C ASN A 319 -5.30 7.84 21.48
N TYR A 320 -5.79 8.68 20.58
CA TYR A 320 -5.52 10.11 20.57
C TYR A 320 -6.71 10.84 21.22
N LYS A 321 -6.44 11.60 22.29
CA LYS A 321 -7.48 12.40 22.94
C LYS A 321 -7.95 13.52 22.01
N LEU A 322 -9.25 13.68 21.87
CA LEU A 322 -9.85 14.86 21.27
C LEU A 322 -9.29 16.11 21.98
N ASN A 323 -8.96 17.14 21.22
CA ASN A 323 -8.38 18.43 21.69
C ASN A 323 -6.87 18.44 21.98
N GLU A 324 -6.10 17.38 21.74
CA GLU A 324 -4.65 17.46 21.77
C GLU A 324 -4.08 18.32 20.62
N VAL A 325 -4.78 18.35 19.48
CA VAL A 325 -4.49 19.22 18.33
C VAL A 325 -5.80 19.79 17.82
N ASN A 326 -5.81 21.10 17.61
CA ASN A 326 -7.00 21.79 17.13
C ASN A 326 -7.35 21.36 15.70
N CYS A 327 -8.65 21.24 15.45
CA CYS A 327 -9.23 21.04 14.13
C CYS A 327 -10.60 21.73 14.06
N THR A 328 -11.06 21.97 12.83
CA THR A 328 -12.38 22.54 12.58
C THR A 328 -13.46 21.52 12.94
N ALA A 329 -14.39 21.91 13.83
CA ALA A 329 -15.42 21.01 14.36
C ALA A 329 -16.35 20.46 13.25
N ASP A 330 -16.86 21.34 12.38
CA ASP A 330 -17.75 20.96 11.27
C ASP A 330 -17.07 19.97 10.29
N LEU A 331 -15.78 20.16 10.05
CA LEU A 331 -15.00 19.25 9.19
C LEU A 331 -14.88 17.87 9.84
N LEU A 332 -14.59 17.82 11.13
CA LEU A 332 -14.51 16.55 11.87
C LEU A 332 -15.86 15.86 11.91
N GLU A 333 -16.96 16.59 12.14
CA GLU A 333 -18.32 16.07 12.13
C GLU A 333 -18.64 15.43 10.76
N GLY A 334 -18.38 16.12 9.65
CA GLY A 334 -18.56 15.57 8.30
C GLY A 334 -17.76 14.29 8.03
N CYS A 335 -16.52 14.22 8.55
CA CYS A 335 -15.72 12.99 8.48
C CYS A 335 -16.35 11.86 9.32
N GLN A 336 -16.86 12.15 10.52
CA GLN A 336 -17.49 11.17 11.39
C GLN A 336 -18.82 10.66 10.82
N GLU A 337 -19.60 11.52 10.19
CA GLU A 337 -20.82 11.13 9.46
C GLU A 337 -20.50 10.13 8.34
N LEU A 338 -19.45 10.41 7.54
CA LEU A 338 -19.02 9.48 6.49
C LEU A 338 -18.52 8.16 7.09
N TYR A 339 -17.73 8.21 8.16
CA TYR A 339 -17.25 7.02 8.85
C TYR A 339 -18.41 6.16 9.38
N SER A 340 -19.46 6.78 9.93
CA SER A 340 -20.64 6.09 10.41
C SER A 340 -21.40 5.33 9.30
N LYS A 341 -21.33 5.80 8.05
CA LYS A 341 -21.89 5.11 6.89
C LYS A 341 -21.08 3.88 6.47
N PHE A 342 -19.76 3.87 6.72
CA PHE A 342 -18.91 2.74 6.45
C PHE A 342 -19.04 1.62 7.51
N LYS A 343 -19.24 1.96 8.77
CA LYS A 343 -19.26 0.97 9.88
C LYS A 343 -20.16 -0.23 9.63
N PRO A 344 -21.43 -0.09 9.19
CA PRO A 344 -22.29 -1.23 8.91
C PRO A 344 -21.87 -2.04 7.67
N LEU A 345 -20.98 -1.52 6.84
CA LEU A 345 -20.47 -2.20 5.66
C LEU A 345 -19.17 -2.97 5.95
N CYS A 346 -18.52 -2.68 7.08
CA CYS A 346 -17.34 -3.43 7.51
C CYS A 346 -17.71 -4.86 7.91
N LEU A 347 -16.74 -5.76 7.83
CA LEU A 347 -16.88 -7.12 8.30
C LEU A 347 -17.36 -7.12 9.76
N ALA A 348 -18.49 -7.75 10.01
CA ALA A 348 -19.04 -7.90 11.35
C ALA A 348 -18.53 -9.20 11.98
N PHE A 349 -18.22 -9.14 13.27
CA PHE A 349 -17.88 -10.31 14.08
C PHE A 349 -19.04 -10.68 14.96
N PRO A 350 -19.29 -11.99 15.22
CA PRO A 350 -20.24 -12.36 16.25
C PRO A 350 -19.78 -11.72 17.56
N SER A 351 -20.69 -10.98 18.20
CA SER A 351 -20.47 -10.48 19.56
C SER A 351 -20.18 -11.68 20.46
N ASN A 352 -19.02 -11.71 21.09
CA ASN A 352 -18.78 -12.63 22.20
C ASN A 352 -19.61 -12.13 23.39
N ASP A 353 -20.92 -12.45 23.38
CA ASP A 353 -21.80 -12.34 24.55
C ASP A 353 -21.57 -13.53 25.51
#